data_74c2f35adeb2bb8ef2bbca73e38ada7c
#
_entry.id   74c2f35adeb2bb8ef2bbca73e38ada7c
#
_cell.length_a   1.000
_cell.length_b   1.000
_cell.length_c   1.000
_cell.angle_alpha   90.00
_cell.angle_beta   90.00
_cell.angle_gamma   90.00
#
_symmetry.space_group_name_H-M   'P 1'
#
loop_
_entity.id
_entity.type
_entity.pdbx_description
1 polymer ?
#
loop_
_entity_poly.entity_id
_entity_poly.type
_entity_poly.pdbx_seq_one_letter_code
_entity_poly.pdbx_strand_id
1 'polypeptide(L)'
;LVERNKKMHIKKYPELKSEIDKAYKMVLDKKVLPSMRSMQFGGKPIEISPNRIYNCAYVPVDHIDSFSETMFLLLGGTGVGYSVQKHHVSKLPVIQKPYPKRKRRFLIGDSIEGWADSVKVLMKSYMNGGGSRIEFDYSDVRPKGARLVTSGGKAPGPQPLKECIVKITGILSEKEDGEQLTTLEVHDIVCHIADAVLAGGIRRAALISLFSADDQEMIGCKSGNWWETNPQRGRSNNSACLMRHKITKDFFLDLWKRVELSGSGEPGIYLNNDKDWGTNPCCEIALRPYQFCNLCEVNVSNIESQEDLNERVKAAAFIGTLQAGYTHFHYLRDIWQETTEKEALIGVSMTGIGSGRVLGYDMEEA
;
A
#
# COMPACT_ATOMS: atom_id res chain seq x y z
N LEU A 1 22.33 10.70 1.25
CA LEU A 1 21.05 10.15 1.74
C LEU A 1 21.06 10.05 3.26
N VAL A 2 22.00 9.34 3.88
CA VAL A 2 22.10 9.13 5.33
C VAL A 2 22.08 10.48 6.08
N GLU A 3 22.94 11.41 5.75
CA GLU A 3 23.01 12.72 6.39
C GLU A 3 21.70 13.53 6.25
N ARG A 4 21.01 13.42 5.12
CA ARG A 4 19.74 14.12 4.91
C ARG A 4 18.64 13.52 5.79
N ASN A 5 18.61 12.19 5.91
CA ASN A 5 17.68 11.48 6.76
C ASN A 5 17.94 11.81 8.24
N LYS A 6 19.19 11.75 8.69
CA LYS A 6 19.61 12.12 10.03
C LYS A 6 19.19 13.56 10.39
N LYS A 7 19.47 14.53 9.53
CA LYS A 7 19.10 15.95 9.75
C LYS A 7 17.59 16.15 9.89
N MET A 8 16.78 15.40 9.15
CA MET A 8 15.33 15.43 9.25
C MET A 8 14.87 15.03 10.66
N HIS A 9 15.42 13.95 11.22
CA HIS A 9 15.10 13.51 12.57
C HIS A 9 15.59 14.48 13.64
N ILE A 10 16.81 15.00 13.53
CA ILE A 10 17.35 16.02 14.45
C ILE A 10 16.48 17.28 14.44
N LYS A 11 15.97 17.70 13.29
CA LYS A 11 15.08 18.85 13.19
C LYS A 11 13.78 18.63 13.96
N LYS A 12 13.25 17.41 13.93
CA LYS A 12 12.00 17.05 14.63
C LYS A 12 12.20 16.79 16.12
N TYR A 13 13.35 16.23 16.50
CA TYR A 13 13.69 15.81 17.86
C TYR A 13 15.09 16.33 18.24
N PRO A 14 15.25 17.66 18.40
CA PRO A 14 16.56 18.27 18.64
C PRO A 14 17.21 17.83 19.97
N GLU A 15 16.40 17.48 20.98
CA GLU A 15 16.82 16.97 22.26
C GLU A 15 17.50 15.59 22.18
N LEU A 16 17.19 14.80 21.15
CA LEU A 16 17.77 13.46 20.93
C LEU A 16 18.96 13.47 19.97
N LYS A 17 19.55 14.64 19.72
CA LYS A 17 20.62 14.78 18.71
C LYS A 17 21.78 13.82 18.92
N SER A 18 22.22 13.64 20.18
CA SER A 18 23.35 12.75 20.50
C SER A 18 23.07 11.30 20.19
N GLU A 19 21.87 10.82 20.53
CA GLU A 19 21.40 9.46 20.28
C GLU A 19 21.20 9.21 18.79
N ILE A 20 20.61 10.20 18.09
CA ILE A 20 20.45 10.16 16.63
C ILE A 20 21.80 10.08 15.93
N ASP A 21 22.77 10.88 16.35
CA ASP A 21 24.14 10.84 15.77
C ASP A 21 24.79 9.47 15.95
N LYS A 22 24.64 8.83 17.13
CA LYS A 22 25.16 7.48 17.41
C LYS A 22 24.49 6.42 16.54
N ALA A 23 23.14 6.40 16.48
CA ALA A 23 22.40 5.44 15.67
C ALA A 23 22.71 5.58 14.17
N TYR A 24 22.80 6.81 13.66
CA TYR A 24 23.11 7.07 12.26
C TYR A 24 24.60 6.83 11.90
N LYS A 25 25.51 6.80 12.88
CA LYS A 25 26.85 6.26 12.66
C LYS A 25 26.79 4.79 12.31
N MET A 26 25.98 3.98 13.00
CA MET A 26 25.78 2.58 12.64
C MET A 26 25.14 2.38 11.27
N VAL A 27 24.33 3.34 10.80
CA VAL A 27 23.80 3.32 9.43
C VAL A 27 24.95 3.54 8.41
N LEU A 28 25.84 4.49 8.67
CA LEU A 28 27.02 4.74 7.83
C LEU A 28 27.97 3.53 7.80
N ASP A 29 28.13 2.87 8.94
CA ASP A 29 28.94 1.65 9.09
C ASP A 29 28.25 0.39 8.53
N LYS A 30 27.05 0.52 7.93
CA LYS A 30 26.24 -0.57 7.35
C LYS A 30 25.86 -1.67 8.34
N LYS A 31 25.78 -1.34 9.61
CA LYS A 31 25.37 -2.24 10.70
C LYS A 31 23.84 -2.31 10.82
N VAL A 32 23.15 -1.19 10.59
CA VAL A 32 21.69 -1.08 10.58
C VAL A 32 21.21 -0.26 9.39
N LEU A 33 19.96 -0.46 8.97
CA LEU A 33 19.31 0.34 7.96
C LEU A 33 17.97 0.87 8.47
N PRO A 34 17.69 2.18 8.31
CA PRO A 34 16.35 2.71 8.48
C PRO A 34 15.44 2.22 7.36
N SER A 35 14.15 2.55 7.43
CA SER A 35 13.21 2.31 6.34
C SER A 35 13.83 2.71 4.99
N MET A 36 13.75 1.83 4.00
CA MET A 36 14.21 2.15 2.64
C MET A 36 13.55 3.43 2.12
N ARG A 37 12.30 3.67 2.49
CA ARG A 37 11.56 4.87 2.11
C ARG A 37 12.09 6.12 2.79
N SER A 38 12.44 6.03 4.06
CA SER A 38 13.07 7.16 4.75
C SER A 38 14.42 7.51 4.11
N MET A 39 15.18 6.53 3.67
CA MET A 39 16.42 6.75 2.95
C MET A 39 16.19 7.38 1.56
N GLN A 40 15.16 6.93 0.84
CA GLN A 40 14.81 7.44 -0.49
C GLN A 40 14.27 8.88 -0.43
N PHE A 41 13.36 9.16 0.48
CA PHE A 41 12.58 10.41 0.54
C PHE A 41 12.97 11.33 1.71
N GLY A 42 13.96 10.98 2.52
CA GLY A 42 14.38 11.74 3.69
C GLY A 42 14.58 13.23 3.41
N GLY A 43 14.14 14.09 4.34
CA GLY A 43 14.11 15.53 4.23
C GLY A 43 12.75 16.06 3.75
N LYS A 44 12.76 17.10 2.94
CA LYS A 44 11.54 17.83 2.52
C LYS A 44 10.38 16.95 2.01
N PRO A 45 10.59 15.87 1.21
CA PRO A 45 9.48 15.01 0.77
C PRO A 45 8.72 14.36 1.91
N ILE A 46 9.39 13.89 2.97
CA ILE A 46 8.76 13.31 4.17
C ILE A 46 8.18 14.41 5.07
N GLU A 47 8.85 15.55 5.18
CA GLU A 47 8.33 16.69 5.96
C GLU A 47 6.98 17.20 5.41
N ILE A 48 6.80 17.18 4.08
CA ILE A 48 5.55 17.55 3.42
C ILE A 48 4.51 16.43 3.47
N SER A 49 4.95 15.20 3.28
CA SER A 49 4.08 14.02 3.13
C SER A 49 4.63 12.86 3.96
N PRO A 50 4.37 12.86 5.28
CA PRO A 50 4.95 11.90 6.23
C PRO A 50 4.67 10.42 5.93
N ASN A 51 3.55 10.10 5.26
CA ASN A 51 3.28 8.73 4.81
C ASN A 51 4.40 8.14 3.94
N ARG A 52 5.25 8.98 3.33
CA ARG A 52 6.40 8.54 2.50
C ARG A 52 7.53 7.91 3.30
N ILE A 53 7.49 7.96 4.63
CA ILE A 53 8.49 7.27 5.45
C ILE A 53 8.20 5.77 5.56
N TYR A 54 6.95 5.37 5.35
CA TYR A 54 6.48 3.99 5.49
C TYR A 54 6.58 3.22 4.19
N ASN A 55 6.97 1.94 4.28
CA ASN A 55 7.14 1.08 3.11
C ASN A 55 5.81 0.57 2.57
N CYS A 56 4.91 0.16 3.47
CA CYS A 56 3.65 -0.48 3.12
C CYS A 56 2.51 0.01 4.02
N ALA A 57 1.28 -0.27 3.57
CA ALA A 57 0.06 0.02 4.31
C ALA A 57 -1.00 -1.04 4.00
N TYR A 58 -2.02 -1.12 4.84
CA TYR A 58 -3.19 -1.96 4.60
C TYR A 58 -4.47 -1.12 4.67
N VAL A 59 -5.37 -1.33 3.70
CA VAL A 59 -6.66 -0.64 3.61
C VAL A 59 -7.79 -1.62 3.27
N PRO A 60 -8.81 -1.79 4.11
CA PRO A 60 -10.06 -2.43 3.69
C PRO A 60 -10.80 -1.52 2.70
N VAL A 61 -11.34 -2.07 1.61
CA VAL A 61 -12.13 -1.30 0.67
C VAL A 61 -13.60 -1.30 1.15
N ASP A 62 -13.84 -0.54 2.20
CA ASP A 62 -15.12 -0.43 2.89
C ASP A 62 -15.69 1.00 2.88
N HIS A 63 -15.03 1.91 2.18
CA HIS A 63 -15.42 3.31 2.05
C HIS A 63 -15.04 3.85 0.67
N ILE A 64 -15.78 4.81 0.13
CA ILE A 64 -15.51 5.43 -1.18
C ILE A 64 -14.10 5.99 -1.27
N ASP A 65 -13.63 6.63 -0.20
CA ASP A 65 -12.31 7.25 -0.19
C ASP A 65 -11.16 6.23 -0.22
N SER A 66 -11.41 4.94 0.08
CA SER A 66 -10.38 3.88 0.01
C SER A 66 -9.73 3.77 -1.38
N PHE A 67 -10.47 4.05 -2.45
CA PHE A 67 -9.92 4.04 -3.82
C PHE A 67 -8.92 5.18 -4.06
N SER A 68 -9.26 6.40 -3.66
CA SER A 68 -8.37 7.56 -3.79
C SER A 68 -7.17 7.48 -2.84
N GLU A 69 -7.37 7.00 -1.62
CA GLU A 69 -6.30 6.74 -0.67
C GLU A 69 -5.30 5.71 -1.22
N THR A 70 -5.80 4.64 -1.86
CA THR A 70 -4.93 3.65 -2.52
C THR A 70 -4.09 4.28 -3.62
N MET A 71 -4.68 5.11 -4.49
CA MET A 71 -3.92 5.82 -5.52
C MET A 71 -2.88 6.76 -4.92
N PHE A 72 -3.24 7.53 -3.91
CA PHE A 72 -2.35 8.44 -3.21
C PHE A 72 -1.15 7.71 -2.60
N LEU A 73 -1.40 6.61 -1.90
CA LEU A 73 -0.36 5.78 -1.27
C LEU A 73 0.59 5.17 -2.30
N LEU A 74 0.06 4.59 -3.37
CA LEU A 74 0.86 4.00 -4.45
C LEU A 74 1.72 5.05 -5.16
N LEU A 75 1.16 6.22 -5.49
CA LEU A 75 1.90 7.35 -6.07
C LEU A 75 2.95 7.90 -5.12
N GLY A 76 2.69 7.88 -3.82
CA GLY A 76 3.65 8.22 -2.76
C GLY A 76 4.78 7.20 -2.61
N GLY A 77 4.66 6.03 -3.23
CA GLY A 77 5.65 4.96 -3.18
C GLY A 77 5.40 3.91 -2.10
N THR A 78 4.26 3.92 -1.42
CA THR A 78 3.85 2.93 -0.44
C THR A 78 3.25 1.71 -1.13
N GLY A 79 3.68 0.49 -0.78
CA GLY A 79 2.99 -0.73 -1.18
C GLY A 79 1.67 -0.88 -0.41
N VAL A 80 0.62 -1.39 -1.05
CA VAL A 80 -0.70 -1.46 -0.43
C VAL A 80 -1.24 -2.88 -0.42
N GLY A 81 -1.47 -3.42 0.79
CA GLY A 81 -2.39 -4.52 0.97
C GLY A 81 -3.81 -3.97 1.05
N TYR A 82 -4.74 -4.61 0.38
CA TYR A 82 -6.14 -4.19 0.44
C TYR A 82 -7.08 -5.38 0.56
N SER A 83 -8.23 -5.16 1.18
CA SER A 83 -9.23 -6.21 1.35
C SER A 83 -10.47 -5.91 0.53
N VAL A 84 -10.84 -6.87 -0.31
CA VAL A 84 -12.12 -6.95 -0.99
C VAL A 84 -12.99 -8.06 -0.41
N GLN A 85 -12.77 -8.45 0.85
CA GLN A 85 -13.64 -9.41 1.52
C GLN A 85 -15.09 -8.92 1.49
N LYS A 86 -16.04 -9.84 1.35
CA LYS A 86 -17.48 -9.54 1.21
C LYS A 86 -18.00 -8.56 2.27
N HIS A 87 -17.59 -8.72 3.54
CA HIS A 87 -18.02 -7.85 4.63
C HIS A 87 -17.44 -6.44 4.59
N HIS A 88 -16.34 -6.23 3.88
CA HIS A 88 -15.82 -4.88 3.61
C HIS A 88 -16.54 -4.25 2.43
N VAL A 89 -16.59 -4.93 1.28
CA VAL A 89 -17.22 -4.40 0.07
C VAL A 89 -18.70 -4.09 0.27
N SER A 90 -19.42 -4.89 1.09
CA SER A 90 -20.82 -4.66 1.41
C SER A 90 -21.12 -3.33 2.13
N LYS A 91 -20.09 -2.66 2.66
CA LYS A 91 -20.24 -1.32 3.26
C LYS A 91 -20.17 -0.19 2.24
N LEU A 92 -19.74 -0.47 1.01
CA LEU A 92 -19.73 0.54 -0.06
C LEU A 92 -21.18 0.92 -0.40
N PRO A 93 -21.43 2.18 -0.74
CA PRO A 93 -22.74 2.60 -1.23
C PRO A 93 -23.12 1.87 -2.53
N VAL A 94 -24.41 1.75 -2.77
CA VAL A 94 -24.94 1.28 -4.05
C VAL A 94 -24.67 2.30 -5.16
N ILE A 95 -24.61 1.81 -6.39
CA ILE A 95 -24.46 2.65 -7.58
C ILE A 95 -25.70 3.49 -7.81
N GLN A 96 -25.49 4.74 -8.13
CA GLN A 96 -26.47 5.68 -8.63
C GLN A 96 -25.83 6.47 -9.77
N LYS A 97 -26.18 6.12 -11.01
CA LYS A 97 -25.60 6.73 -12.20
C LYS A 97 -25.74 8.25 -12.18
N PRO A 98 -24.71 9.00 -12.58
CA PRO A 98 -24.82 10.45 -12.65
C PRO A 98 -25.83 10.88 -13.74
N TYR A 99 -26.55 11.96 -13.49
CA TYR A 99 -27.52 12.49 -14.46
C TYR A 99 -26.81 12.92 -15.76
N PRO A 100 -27.16 12.33 -16.93
CA PRO A 100 -26.43 12.58 -18.19
C PRO A 100 -26.40 14.05 -18.62
N LYS A 101 -27.46 14.80 -18.29
CA LYS A 101 -27.62 16.23 -18.67
C LYS A 101 -26.89 17.18 -17.71
N ARG A 102 -26.51 16.73 -16.51
CA ARG A 102 -25.75 17.53 -15.55
C ARG A 102 -24.27 17.25 -15.73
N LYS A 103 -23.55 18.19 -16.31
CA LYS A 103 -22.12 18.09 -16.53
C LYS A 103 -21.36 18.99 -15.55
N ARG A 104 -20.27 18.49 -15.03
CA ARG A 104 -19.33 19.25 -14.18
C ARG A 104 -17.92 19.05 -14.68
N ARG A 105 -17.25 20.12 -15.04
CA ARG A 105 -15.82 20.08 -15.37
C ARG A 105 -15.01 19.92 -14.08
N PHE A 106 -14.03 19.03 -14.09
CA PHE A 106 -13.07 18.83 -13.01
C PHE A 106 -11.65 18.96 -13.57
N LEU A 107 -10.97 20.03 -13.18
CA LEU A 107 -9.57 20.28 -13.53
C LEU A 107 -8.68 19.44 -12.61
N ILE A 108 -7.86 18.57 -13.20
CA ILE A 108 -6.97 17.69 -12.46
C ILE A 108 -5.67 18.42 -12.16
N GLY A 109 -5.34 18.61 -10.87
CA GLY A 109 -4.09 19.20 -10.45
C GLY A 109 -2.88 18.33 -10.79
N ASP A 110 -1.75 18.97 -11.13
CA ASP A 110 -0.48 18.29 -11.45
C ASP A 110 0.26 17.83 -10.18
N SER A 111 -0.39 16.98 -9.40
CA SER A 111 0.12 16.45 -8.13
C SER A 111 -0.40 15.04 -7.87
N ILE A 112 0.18 14.36 -6.87
CA ILE A 112 -0.29 13.05 -6.39
C ILE A 112 -1.75 13.18 -5.89
N GLU A 113 -2.04 14.24 -5.15
CA GLU A 113 -3.36 14.57 -4.64
C GLU A 113 -4.36 14.79 -5.77
N GLY A 114 -3.98 15.56 -6.81
CA GLY A 114 -4.84 15.82 -7.96
C GLY A 114 -5.23 14.54 -8.73
N TRP A 115 -4.31 13.61 -8.88
CA TRP A 115 -4.59 12.30 -9.47
C TRP A 115 -5.53 11.47 -8.59
N ALA A 116 -5.26 11.40 -7.28
CA ALA A 116 -6.11 10.68 -6.33
C ALA A 116 -7.51 11.31 -6.24
N ASP A 117 -7.61 12.63 -6.27
CA ASP A 117 -8.89 13.36 -6.28
C ASP A 117 -9.71 13.08 -7.54
N SER A 118 -9.08 12.85 -8.69
CA SER A 118 -9.82 12.46 -9.91
C SER A 118 -10.57 11.13 -9.72
N VAL A 119 -9.95 10.15 -9.08
CA VAL A 119 -10.61 8.88 -8.72
C VAL A 119 -11.69 9.12 -7.68
N LYS A 120 -11.42 9.92 -6.65
CA LYS A 120 -12.40 10.26 -5.61
C LYS A 120 -13.65 10.91 -6.17
N VAL A 121 -13.48 11.87 -7.07
CA VAL A 121 -14.60 12.59 -7.70
C VAL A 121 -15.39 11.66 -8.62
N LEU A 122 -14.71 10.78 -9.38
CA LEU A 122 -15.37 9.77 -10.20
C LEU A 122 -16.22 8.83 -9.36
N MET A 123 -15.65 8.21 -8.33
CA MET A 123 -16.38 7.27 -7.45
C MET A 123 -17.57 7.95 -6.79
N LYS A 124 -17.39 9.17 -6.25
CA LYS A 124 -18.46 9.95 -5.65
C LYS A 124 -19.59 10.30 -6.64
N SER A 125 -19.28 10.50 -7.91
CA SER A 125 -20.31 10.80 -8.93
C SER A 125 -21.26 9.63 -9.19
N TYR A 126 -20.83 8.40 -8.89
CA TYR A 126 -21.62 7.17 -9.05
C TYR A 126 -22.17 6.61 -7.73
N MET A 127 -21.72 7.07 -6.57
CA MET A 127 -22.05 6.45 -5.27
C MET A 127 -22.75 7.39 -4.28
N ASN A 128 -22.79 8.69 -4.54
CA ASN A 128 -23.36 9.69 -3.62
C ASN A 128 -24.65 10.34 -4.16
N GLY A 129 -25.61 9.53 -4.59
CA GLY A 129 -26.96 10.04 -4.87
C GLY A 129 -27.12 10.76 -6.22
N GLY A 130 -26.63 10.19 -7.31
CA GLY A 130 -26.93 10.69 -8.65
C GLY A 130 -26.35 12.07 -8.92
N GLY A 131 -25.03 12.19 -8.83
CA GLY A 131 -24.32 13.45 -9.07
C GLY A 131 -24.27 13.88 -10.54
N SER A 132 -23.47 14.91 -10.82
CA SER A 132 -23.20 15.34 -12.18
C SER A 132 -22.22 14.37 -12.87
N ARG A 133 -22.38 14.16 -14.16
CA ARG A 133 -21.37 13.51 -15.00
C ARG A 133 -20.11 14.38 -15.00
N ILE A 134 -18.98 13.79 -14.66
CA ILE A 134 -17.72 14.52 -14.58
C ILE A 134 -17.03 14.53 -15.95
N GLU A 135 -16.65 15.72 -16.39
CA GLU A 135 -15.78 15.94 -17.56
C GLU A 135 -14.39 16.31 -17.04
N PHE A 136 -13.48 15.36 -17.10
CA PHE A 136 -12.11 15.54 -16.59
C PHE A 136 -11.28 16.38 -17.56
N ASP A 137 -10.63 17.41 -17.00
CA ASP A 137 -9.72 18.27 -17.70
C ASP A 137 -8.28 18.02 -17.24
N TYR A 138 -7.45 17.62 -18.17
CA TYR A 138 -6.06 17.20 -17.93
C TYR A 138 -5.05 18.29 -18.33
N SER A 139 -5.49 19.50 -18.62
CA SER A 139 -4.64 20.57 -19.17
C SER A 139 -3.49 20.96 -18.26
N ASP A 140 -3.67 20.88 -16.94
CA ASP A 140 -2.64 21.21 -15.95
C ASP A 140 -1.66 20.06 -15.72
N VAL A 141 -1.99 18.82 -16.13
CA VAL A 141 -1.11 17.67 -15.94
C VAL A 141 0.11 17.80 -16.86
N ARG A 142 1.30 17.82 -16.26
CA ARG A 142 2.56 17.94 -17.01
C ARG A 142 2.70 16.90 -18.12
N PRO A 143 3.35 17.26 -19.24
CA PRO A 143 3.50 16.37 -20.39
C PRO A 143 4.45 15.20 -20.06
N LYS A 144 4.32 14.12 -20.85
CA LYS A 144 5.23 12.98 -20.80
C LYS A 144 6.68 13.44 -20.99
N GLY A 145 7.57 12.93 -20.13
CA GLY A 145 9.00 13.22 -20.17
C GLY A 145 9.45 14.40 -19.31
N ALA A 146 8.53 15.19 -18.74
CA ALA A 146 8.87 16.25 -17.81
C ALA A 146 9.59 15.67 -16.57
N ARG A 147 10.58 16.40 -16.03
CA ARG A 147 11.37 15.94 -14.87
C ARG A 147 10.54 15.94 -13.59
N LEU A 148 10.62 14.85 -12.84
CA LEU A 148 10.04 14.73 -11.51
C LEU A 148 11.06 15.15 -10.45
N VAL A 149 10.81 16.28 -9.79
CA VAL A 149 11.76 16.87 -8.84
C VAL A 149 11.83 16.09 -7.54
N THR A 150 10.70 15.58 -7.07
CA THR A 150 10.58 14.96 -5.72
C THR A 150 11.03 13.50 -5.71
N SER A 151 10.65 12.73 -6.74
CA SER A 151 10.89 11.28 -6.81
C SER A 151 12.02 10.90 -7.76
N GLY A 152 12.48 11.84 -8.58
CA GLY A 152 13.38 11.56 -9.70
C GLY A 152 12.65 10.89 -10.87
N GLY A 153 13.32 10.79 -12.02
CA GLY A 153 12.74 10.20 -13.22
C GLY A 153 11.91 11.19 -14.05
N LYS A 154 11.09 10.65 -14.96
CA LYS A 154 10.31 11.41 -15.93
C LYS A 154 8.81 11.18 -15.73
N ALA A 155 8.01 12.21 -15.92
CA ALA A 155 6.55 12.14 -15.85
C ALA A 155 5.96 11.27 -16.97
N PRO A 156 4.87 10.51 -16.67
CA PRO A 156 4.18 9.68 -17.66
C PRO A 156 3.30 10.50 -18.62
N GLY A 157 2.98 11.74 -18.25
CA GLY A 157 1.92 12.52 -18.87
C GLY A 157 0.51 12.11 -18.42
N PRO A 158 -0.55 12.69 -18.99
CA PRO A 158 -1.92 12.44 -18.55
C PRO A 158 -2.52 11.11 -19.04
N GLN A 159 -1.91 10.45 -20.03
CA GLN A 159 -2.50 9.29 -20.71
C GLN A 159 -2.83 8.12 -19.77
N PRO A 160 -1.93 7.69 -18.85
CA PRO A 160 -2.25 6.59 -17.94
C PRO A 160 -3.46 6.87 -17.04
N LEU A 161 -3.59 8.11 -16.57
CA LEU A 161 -4.75 8.50 -15.78
C LEU A 161 -6.04 8.53 -16.60
N LYS A 162 -5.98 9.01 -17.86
CA LYS A 162 -7.13 8.97 -18.78
C LYS A 162 -7.64 7.54 -18.97
N GLU A 163 -6.74 6.61 -19.23
CA GLU A 163 -7.06 5.19 -19.41
C GLU A 163 -7.68 4.59 -18.14
N CYS A 164 -7.11 4.90 -16.99
CA CYS A 164 -7.65 4.48 -15.70
C CYS A 164 -9.08 4.97 -15.49
N ILE A 165 -9.32 6.28 -15.68
CA ILE A 165 -10.65 6.90 -15.54
C ILE A 165 -11.67 6.27 -16.49
N VAL A 166 -11.28 6.01 -17.74
CA VAL A 166 -12.16 5.37 -18.74
C VAL A 166 -12.53 3.94 -18.32
N LYS A 167 -11.54 3.13 -17.88
CA LYS A 167 -11.78 1.74 -17.46
C LYS A 167 -12.65 1.66 -16.21
N ILE A 168 -12.38 2.48 -15.21
CA ILE A 168 -13.22 2.55 -14.01
C ILE A 168 -14.65 3.01 -14.37
N THR A 169 -14.77 4.03 -15.20
CA THR A 169 -16.09 4.49 -15.68
C THR A 169 -16.85 3.38 -16.40
N GLY A 170 -16.15 2.54 -17.20
CA GLY A 170 -16.75 1.37 -17.85
C GLY A 170 -17.40 0.44 -16.82
N ILE A 171 -16.64 -0.01 -15.81
CA ILE A 171 -17.16 -0.89 -14.74
C ILE A 171 -18.37 -0.28 -14.03
N LEU A 172 -18.27 1.01 -13.65
CA LEU A 172 -19.35 1.69 -12.95
C LEU A 172 -20.62 1.86 -13.80
N SER A 173 -20.45 2.09 -15.12
CA SER A 173 -21.55 2.32 -16.04
C SER A 173 -22.32 1.06 -16.42
N GLU A 174 -21.72 -0.11 -16.30
CA GLU A 174 -22.36 -1.42 -16.53
C GLU A 174 -23.37 -1.77 -15.43
N LYS A 175 -23.23 -1.19 -14.23
CA LYS A 175 -24.16 -1.43 -13.12
C LYS A 175 -25.48 -0.68 -13.32
N GLU A 176 -26.56 -1.23 -12.77
CA GLU A 176 -27.83 -0.52 -12.67
C GLU A 176 -27.94 0.29 -11.36
N ASP A 177 -28.84 1.29 -11.33
CA ASP A 177 -29.10 2.06 -10.12
C ASP A 177 -29.62 1.15 -8.99
N GLY A 178 -29.01 1.25 -7.82
CA GLY A 178 -29.30 0.42 -6.66
C GLY A 178 -28.46 -0.86 -6.57
N GLU A 179 -27.69 -1.22 -7.59
CA GLU A 179 -26.75 -2.33 -7.49
C GLU A 179 -25.49 -1.97 -6.70
N GLN A 180 -24.88 -2.97 -6.10
CA GLN A 180 -23.60 -2.86 -5.43
C GLN A 180 -22.49 -3.41 -6.33
N LEU A 181 -21.27 -2.86 -6.20
CA LEU A 181 -20.10 -3.47 -6.84
C LEU A 181 -19.84 -4.85 -6.24
N THR A 182 -19.48 -5.80 -7.09
CA THR A 182 -18.98 -7.10 -6.64
C THR A 182 -17.54 -6.98 -6.11
N THR A 183 -17.08 -7.97 -5.37
CA THR A 183 -15.71 -8.05 -4.87
C THR A 183 -14.68 -8.03 -6.00
N LEU A 184 -14.99 -8.70 -7.11
CA LEU A 184 -14.14 -8.74 -8.30
C LEU A 184 -14.10 -7.39 -9.03
N GLU A 185 -15.22 -6.70 -9.17
CA GLU A 185 -15.26 -5.35 -9.77
C GLU A 185 -14.44 -4.35 -8.94
N VAL A 186 -14.54 -4.41 -7.61
CA VAL A 186 -13.72 -3.60 -6.70
C VAL A 186 -12.24 -3.92 -6.87
N HIS A 187 -11.87 -5.21 -6.96
CA HIS A 187 -10.52 -5.65 -7.24
C HIS A 187 -9.99 -5.11 -8.57
N ASP A 188 -10.77 -5.21 -9.64
CA ASP A 188 -10.38 -4.72 -10.96
C ASP A 188 -10.20 -3.20 -10.98
N ILE A 189 -11.04 -2.43 -10.27
CA ILE A 189 -10.87 -0.98 -10.09
C ILE A 189 -9.52 -0.65 -9.44
N VAL A 190 -9.17 -1.34 -8.34
CA VAL A 190 -7.88 -1.14 -7.66
C VAL A 190 -6.70 -1.51 -8.57
N CYS A 191 -6.83 -2.58 -9.36
CA CYS A 191 -5.81 -2.97 -10.34
C CYS A 191 -5.64 -1.92 -11.45
N HIS A 192 -6.71 -1.30 -11.94
CA HIS A 192 -6.62 -0.19 -12.91
C HIS A 192 -5.97 1.06 -12.33
N ILE A 193 -6.21 1.35 -11.05
CA ILE A 193 -5.49 2.41 -10.32
C ILE A 193 -3.99 2.11 -10.32
N ALA A 194 -3.60 0.87 -10.02
CA ALA A 194 -2.19 0.46 -10.02
C ALA A 194 -1.54 0.53 -11.41
N ASP A 195 -2.28 0.22 -12.48
CA ASP A 195 -1.80 0.39 -13.86
C ASP A 195 -1.41 1.84 -14.16
N ALA A 196 -2.23 2.81 -13.74
CA ALA A 196 -1.94 4.22 -13.93
C ALA A 196 -0.67 4.66 -13.17
N VAL A 197 -0.49 4.14 -11.96
CA VAL A 197 0.70 4.42 -11.14
C VAL A 197 1.96 3.80 -11.74
N LEU A 198 1.88 2.57 -12.23
CA LEU A 198 3.02 1.87 -12.83
C LEU A 198 3.52 2.56 -14.09
N ALA A 199 2.61 2.99 -14.97
CA ALA A 199 2.95 3.72 -16.18
C ALA A 199 3.70 5.03 -15.89
N GLY A 200 3.60 5.54 -14.66
CA GLY A 200 4.35 6.69 -14.15
C GLY A 200 5.86 6.48 -14.03
N GLY A 201 6.34 5.26 -14.18
CA GLY A 201 7.78 4.96 -14.21
C GLY A 201 8.55 5.20 -12.91
N ILE A 202 7.86 5.64 -11.84
CA ILE A 202 8.51 6.00 -10.57
C ILE A 202 8.72 4.77 -9.69
N ARG A 203 7.83 3.79 -9.80
CA ARG A 203 7.87 2.55 -9.02
C ARG A 203 6.97 1.46 -9.62
N ARG A 204 7.34 0.20 -9.38
CA ARG A 204 6.40 -0.92 -9.52
C ARG A 204 5.34 -0.77 -8.42
N ALA A 205 4.06 -0.71 -8.80
CA ALA A 205 2.97 -0.83 -7.85
C ALA A 205 3.07 -2.21 -7.18
N ALA A 206 3.11 -2.21 -5.85
CA ALA A 206 3.10 -3.45 -5.07
C ALA A 206 1.74 -3.54 -4.38
N LEU A 207 0.95 -4.55 -4.75
CA LEU A 207 -0.39 -4.81 -4.24
C LEU A 207 -0.52 -6.25 -3.77
N ILE A 208 -1.32 -6.45 -2.73
CA ILE A 208 -1.94 -7.73 -2.40
C ILE A 208 -3.42 -7.53 -2.15
N SER A 209 -4.24 -8.35 -2.80
CA SER A 209 -5.68 -8.41 -2.58
C SER A 209 -6.01 -9.53 -1.60
N LEU A 210 -6.71 -9.20 -0.54
CA LEU A 210 -7.27 -10.17 0.40
C LEU A 210 -8.77 -10.30 0.14
N PHE A 211 -9.26 -11.52 -0.03
CA PHE A 211 -10.66 -11.79 -0.33
C PHE A 211 -11.23 -12.92 0.52
N SER A 212 -12.55 -13.02 0.61
CA SER A 212 -13.24 -14.06 1.39
C SER A 212 -12.97 -15.44 0.78
N ALA A 213 -12.60 -16.41 1.60
CA ALA A 213 -12.23 -17.76 1.16
C ALA A 213 -13.32 -18.52 0.38
N ASP A 214 -14.59 -18.11 0.53
CA ASP A 214 -15.76 -18.64 -0.18
C ASP A 214 -16.12 -17.86 -1.45
N ASP A 215 -15.31 -16.88 -1.85
CA ASP A 215 -15.56 -16.04 -3.02
C ASP A 215 -15.08 -16.74 -4.31
N GLN A 216 -16.04 -17.33 -5.02
CA GLN A 216 -15.76 -18.14 -6.20
C GLN A 216 -15.19 -17.31 -7.37
N GLU A 217 -15.65 -16.07 -7.54
CA GLU A 217 -15.17 -15.18 -8.60
C GLU A 217 -13.71 -14.80 -8.35
N MET A 218 -13.39 -14.42 -7.12
CA MET A 218 -12.03 -14.07 -6.74
C MET A 218 -11.06 -15.25 -6.78
N ILE A 219 -11.50 -16.45 -6.39
CA ILE A 219 -10.68 -17.68 -6.49
C ILE A 219 -10.33 -17.97 -7.96
N GLY A 220 -11.28 -17.78 -8.88
CA GLY A 220 -11.11 -18.09 -10.30
C GLY A 220 -10.57 -16.94 -11.16
N CYS A 221 -10.40 -15.74 -10.61
CA CYS A 221 -10.16 -14.52 -11.40
C CYS A 221 -8.82 -14.52 -12.17
N LYS A 222 -7.88 -15.37 -11.79
CA LYS A 222 -6.60 -15.59 -12.49
C LYS A 222 -6.47 -17.03 -13.00
N SER A 223 -7.55 -17.58 -13.50
CA SER A 223 -7.55 -18.90 -14.16
C SER A 223 -7.71 -18.73 -15.67
N GLY A 224 -7.26 -19.73 -16.45
CA GLY A 224 -7.30 -19.67 -17.91
C GLY A 224 -6.44 -18.54 -18.49
N ASN A 225 -6.87 -17.94 -19.58
CA ASN A 225 -6.12 -16.88 -20.29
C ASN A 225 -6.40 -15.46 -19.72
N TRP A 226 -6.48 -15.35 -18.40
CA TRP A 226 -6.78 -14.08 -17.74
C TRP A 226 -5.82 -12.94 -18.11
N TRP A 227 -4.57 -13.24 -18.41
CA TRP A 227 -3.55 -12.24 -18.80
C TRP A 227 -3.85 -11.57 -20.16
N GLU A 228 -4.66 -12.18 -21.01
CA GLU A 228 -5.11 -11.59 -22.27
C GLU A 228 -6.38 -10.76 -22.08
N THR A 229 -7.33 -11.27 -21.29
CA THR A 229 -8.64 -10.65 -21.09
C THR A 229 -8.65 -9.60 -19.98
N ASN A 230 -7.87 -9.81 -18.91
CA ASN A 230 -7.82 -8.96 -17.71
C ASN A 230 -6.37 -8.74 -17.24
N PRO A 231 -5.47 -8.18 -18.07
CA PRO A 231 -4.05 -8.04 -17.75
C PRO A 231 -3.78 -7.18 -16.52
N GLN A 232 -4.70 -6.26 -16.14
CA GLN A 232 -4.58 -5.46 -14.92
C GLN A 232 -4.50 -6.30 -13.65
N ARG A 233 -5.10 -7.50 -13.61
CA ARG A 233 -5.05 -8.41 -12.44
C ARG A 233 -3.64 -8.88 -12.11
N GLY A 234 -2.72 -8.80 -13.05
CA GLY A 234 -1.29 -9.04 -12.82
C GLY A 234 -0.60 -7.98 -11.93
N ARG A 235 -1.30 -6.90 -11.57
CA ARG A 235 -0.76 -5.86 -10.66
C ARG A 235 -0.83 -6.23 -9.19
N SER A 236 -1.61 -7.23 -8.84
CA SER A 236 -1.84 -7.64 -7.46
C SER A 236 -1.58 -9.13 -7.27
N ASN A 237 -0.92 -9.49 -6.18
CA ASN A 237 -1.03 -10.85 -5.64
C ASN A 237 -2.41 -11.02 -5.05
N ASN A 238 -3.01 -12.21 -5.16
CA ASN A 238 -4.33 -12.46 -4.61
C ASN A 238 -4.25 -13.57 -3.56
N SER A 239 -4.81 -13.34 -2.36
CA SER A 239 -4.80 -14.32 -1.29
C SER A 239 -6.18 -14.48 -0.66
N ALA A 240 -6.60 -15.74 -0.50
CA ALA A 240 -7.81 -16.09 0.22
C ALA A 240 -7.57 -15.99 1.73
N CYS A 241 -8.41 -15.24 2.45
CA CYS A 241 -8.36 -15.12 3.90
C CYS A 241 -9.05 -16.30 4.56
N LEU A 242 -8.27 -17.12 5.27
CA LEU A 242 -8.76 -18.26 6.02
C LEU A 242 -8.63 -18.00 7.52
N MET A 243 -9.76 -18.08 8.21
CA MET A 243 -9.77 -17.93 9.68
C MET A 243 -9.28 -19.23 10.32
N ARG A 244 -8.16 -19.19 11.02
CA ARG A 244 -7.51 -20.38 11.64
C ARG A 244 -8.46 -21.24 12.48
N HIS A 245 -9.38 -20.61 13.20
CA HIS A 245 -10.33 -21.29 14.08
C HIS A 245 -11.58 -21.84 13.36
N LYS A 246 -11.74 -21.56 12.05
CA LYS A 246 -12.92 -21.99 11.26
C LYS A 246 -12.57 -22.92 10.12
N ILE A 247 -11.30 -22.94 9.67
CA ILE A 247 -10.90 -23.76 8.53
C ILE A 247 -10.92 -25.24 8.87
N THR A 248 -11.51 -26.04 7.97
CA THR A 248 -11.44 -27.49 8.04
C THR A 248 -10.40 -28.02 7.05
N LYS A 249 -9.91 -29.25 7.31
CA LYS A 249 -8.96 -29.91 6.42
C LYS A 249 -9.52 -30.08 5.00
N ASP A 250 -10.78 -30.47 4.89
CA ASP A 250 -11.43 -30.72 3.58
C ASP A 250 -11.56 -29.43 2.77
N PHE A 251 -11.96 -28.32 3.41
CA PHE A 251 -12.01 -27.01 2.75
C PHE A 251 -10.62 -26.58 2.27
N PHE A 252 -9.61 -26.77 3.12
CA PHE A 252 -8.23 -26.41 2.76
C PHE A 252 -7.73 -27.22 1.55
N LEU A 253 -7.97 -28.53 1.54
CA LEU A 253 -7.55 -29.42 0.45
C LEU A 253 -8.27 -29.11 -0.87
N ASP A 254 -9.57 -28.75 -0.81
CA ASP A 254 -10.32 -28.32 -2.00
C ASP A 254 -9.75 -27.03 -2.58
N LEU A 255 -9.52 -26.02 -1.74
CA LEU A 255 -8.91 -24.76 -2.16
C LEU A 255 -7.51 -24.99 -2.74
N TRP A 256 -6.68 -25.81 -2.07
CA TRP A 256 -5.33 -26.13 -2.52
C TRP A 256 -5.33 -26.78 -3.90
N LYS A 257 -6.24 -27.72 -4.14
CA LYS A 257 -6.39 -28.36 -5.46
C LYS A 257 -6.74 -27.34 -6.55
N ARG A 258 -7.56 -26.34 -6.22
CA ARG A 258 -7.91 -25.27 -7.16
C ARG A 258 -6.71 -24.37 -7.46
N VAL A 259 -5.88 -24.07 -6.46
CA VAL A 259 -4.61 -23.33 -6.66
C VAL A 259 -3.67 -24.12 -7.59
N GLU A 260 -3.54 -25.42 -7.37
CA GLU A 260 -2.74 -26.31 -8.24
C GLU A 260 -3.25 -26.30 -9.69
N LEU A 261 -4.57 -26.43 -9.88
CA LEU A 261 -5.20 -26.47 -11.20
C LEU A 261 -5.20 -25.09 -11.91
N SER A 262 -5.04 -23.98 -11.20
CA SER A 262 -5.02 -22.64 -11.80
C SER A 262 -3.84 -22.41 -12.74
N GLY A 263 -2.75 -23.17 -12.56
CA GLY A 263 -1.49 -23.00 -13.30
C GLY A 263 -0.74 -21.71 -12.99
N SER A 264 -1.34 -20.78 -12.21
CA SER A 264 -0.74 -19.50 -11.81
C SER A 264 -0.09 -19.53 -10.42
N GLY A 265 -0.37 -20.58 -9.62
CA GLY A 265 0.01 -20.64 -8.21
C GLY A 265 -0.82 -19.70 -7.31
N GLU A 266 -1.90 -19.16 -7.83
CA GLU A 266 -2.84 -18.31 -7.10
C GLU A 266 -4.25 -18.93 -7.05
N PRO A 267 -5.04 -18.57 -6.03
CA PRO A 267 -4.76 -17.64 -4.97
C PRO A 267 -3.73 -18.15 -3.95
N GLY A 268 -2.99 -17.22 -3.34
CA GLY A 268 -2.25 -17.49 -2.12
C GLY A 268 -3.21 -17.77 -0.95
N ILE A 269 -2.68 -18.27 0.15
CA ILE A 269 -3.45 -18.55 1.38
C ILE A 269 -2.93 -17.66 2.50
N TYR A 270 -3.83 -16.83 3.05
CA TYR A 270 -3.55 -15.98 4.19
C TYR A 270 -4.32 -16.47 5.41
N LEU A 271 -3.58 -17.00 6.39
CA LEU A 271 -4.14 -17.51 7.64
C LEU A 271 -4.25 -16.38 8.66
N ASN A 272 -5.46 -16.06 9.09
CA ASN A 272 -5.74 -14.95 9.98
C ASN A 272 -6.51 -15.42 11.26
N ASN A 273 -6.39 -14.64 12.32
CA ASN A 273 -7.15 -14.81 13.55
C ASN A 273 -8.33 -13.83 13.67
N ASP A 274 -8.25 -12.71 12.96
CA ASP A 274 -9.28 -11.67 12.93
C ASP A 274 -9.62 -11.34 11.46
N LYS A 275 -10.93 -11.27 11.15
CA LYS A 275 -11.43 -11.05 9.79
C LYS A 275 -11.08 -9.67 9.22
N ASP A 276 -10.86 -8.66 10.07
CA ASP A 276 -10.62 -7.29 9.65
C ASP A 276 -9.14 -6.95 9.47
N TRP A 277 -8.26 -7.77 10.08
CA TRP A 277 -6.81 -7.60 9.88
C TRP A 277 -6.39 -8.01 8.47
N GLY A 278 -5.36 -7.35 7.99
CA GLY A 278 -4.75 -7.67 6.70
C GLY A 278 -3.23 -7.72 6.79
N THR A 279 -2.60 -7.47 5.68
CA THR A 279 -1.14 -7.58 5.56
C THR A 279 -0.59 -6.58 4.53
N ASN A 280 0.71 -6.37 4.59
CA ASN A 280 1.47 -5.69 3.55
C ASN A 280 1.59 -6.57 2.29
N PRO A 281 1.98 -6.02 1.12
CA PRO A 281 2.05 -6.78 -0.13
C PRO A 281 2.93 -8.03 -0.12
N CYS A 282 3.92 -8.09 0.77
CA CYS A 282 4.84 -9.25 0.89
C CYS A 282 4.34 -10.31 1.87
N CYS A 283 3.23 -10.09 2.58
CA CYS A 283 2.57 -11.01 3.52
C CYS A 283 3.28 -11.29 4.84
N GLU A 284 4.37 -10.59 5.17
CA GLU A 284 5.14 -10.85 6.38
C GLU A 284 4.67 -10.07 7.62
N ILE A 285 3.85 -9.01 7.45
CA ILE A 285 3.42 -8.14 8.54
C ILE A 285 1.91 -8.11 8.63
N ALA A 286 1.36 -8.59 9.74
CA ALA A 286 -0.05 -8.41 10.05
C ALA A 286 -0.32 -6.93 10.39
N LEU A 287 -1.30 -6.35 9.73
CA LEU A 287 -1.68 -4.95 9.88
C LEU A 287 -3.16 -4.81 10.25
N ARG A 288 -3.46 -3.90 11.15
CA ARG A 288 -4.84 -3.45 11.39
C ARG A 288 -5.34 -2.63 10.20
N PRO A 289 -6.66 -2.49 10.04
CA PRO A 289 -7.22 -1.53 9.08
C PRO A 289 -6.60 -0.14 9.23
N TYR A 290 -6.20 0.46 8.11
CA TYR A 290 -5.61 1.80 8.06
C TYR A 290 -4.28 1.95 8.80
N GLN A 291 -3.45 0.90 8.77
CA GLN A 291 -2.15 0.88 9.42
C GLN A 291 -1.01 0.85 8.41
N PHE A 292 0.08 1.54 8.75
CA PHE A 292 1.35 1.48 8.03
C PHE A 292 2.30 0.47 8.66
N CYS A 293 3.13 -0.17 7.83
CA CYS A 293 4.31 -0.87 8.31
C CYS A 293 5.49 0.11 8.44
N ASN A 294 6.25 -0.04 9.52
CA ASN A 294 7.43 0.76 9.81
C ASN A 294 8.61 -0.18 10.02
N LEU A 295 9.54 -0.20 9.08
CA LEU A 295 10.60 -1.21 9.01
C LEU A 295 11.98 -0.60 9.22
N CYS A 296 12.81 -1.34 10.00
CA CYS A 296 14.25 -1.16 10.10
C CYS A 296 14.93 -2.52 9.97
N GLU A 297 16.19 -2.55 9.58
CA GLU A 297 16.95 -3.78 9.39
C GLU A 297 18.26 -3.77 10.15
N VAL A 298 18.62 -4.92 10.70
CA VAL A 298 19.91 -5.20 11.33
C VAL A 298 20.73 -6.10 10.39
N ASN A 299 21.93 -5.69 10.06
CA ASN A 299 22.88 -6.53 9.35
C ASN A 299 23.51 -7.52 10.33
N VAL A 300 23.17 -8.81 10.20
CA VAL A 300 23.71 -9.86 11.06
C VAL A 300 24.80 -10.71 10.39
N SER A 301 25.21 -10.36 9.17
CA SER A 301 26.22 -11.12 8.42
C SER A 301 27.62 -11.00 8.99
N ASN A 302 27.89 -9.98 9.77
CA ASN A 302 29.21 -9.67 10.34
C ASN A 302 29.14 -9.34 11.83
N ILE A 303 28.23 -9.94 12.57
CA ILE A 303 28.15 -9.85 14.03
C ILE A 303 29.42 -10.46 14.66
N GLU A 304 29.98 -9.79 15.64
CA GLU A 304 31.23 -10.19 16.32
C GLU A 304 31.01 -10.67 17.75
N SER A 305 29.94 -10.21 18.42
CA SER A 305 29.60 -10.58 19.79
C SER A 305 28.09 -10.38 20.05
N GLN A 306 27.61 -10.90 21.18
CA GLN A 306 26.26 -10.66 21.68
C GLN A 306 26.01 -9.15 21.86
N GLU A 307 26.99 -8.46 22.40
CA GLU A 307 26.92 -7.02 22.65
C GLU A 307 26.82 -6.19 21.35
N ASP A 308 27.55 -6.59 20.30
CA ASP A 308 27.42 -5.97 18.97
C ASP A 308 26.03 -6.20 18.38
N LEU A 309 25.42 -7.38 18.57
CA LEU A 309 24.05 -7.66 18.19
C LEU A 309 23.06 -6.77 18.94
N ASN A 310 23.16 -6.73 20.27
CA ASN A 310 22.27 -5.96 21.14
C ASN A 310 22.30 -4.46 20.79
N GLU A 311 23.50 -3.91 20.55
CA GLU A 311 23.63 -2.51 20.16
C GLU A 311 23.03 -2.19 18.78
N ARG A 312 23.17 -3.10 17.80
CA ARG A 312 22.53 -2.95 16.49
C ARG A 312 21.02 -2.98 16.57
N VAL A 313 20.47 -3.94 17.32
CA VAL A 313 19.02 -4.07 17.51
C VAL A 313 18.46 -2.82 18.21
N LYS A 314 19.13 -2.36 19.27
CA LYS A 314 18.77 -1.12 19.98
C LYS A 314 18.78 0.10 19.06
N ALA A 315 19.80 0.24 18.21
CA ALA A 315 19.87 1.35 17.26
C ALA A 315 18.77 1.27 16.20
N ALA A 316 18.45 0.08 15.69
CA ALA A 316 17.37 -0.12 14.73
C ALA A 316 16.00 0.18 15.35
N ALA A 317 15.73 -0.30 16.55
CA ALA A 317 14.49 -0.01 17.28
C ALA A 317 14.34 1.48 17.58
N PHE A 318 15.43 2.15 17.97
CA PHE A 318 15.44 3.61 18.19
C PHE A 318 15.11 4.38 16.89
N ILE A 319 15.73 4.02 15.76
CA ILE A 319 15.42 4.64 14.46
C ILE A 319 13.95 4.38 14.08
N GLY A 320 13.44 3.16 14.29
CA GLY A 320 12.03 2.82 14.07
C GLY A 320 11.09 3.67 14.91
N THR A 321 11.46 3.94 16.16
CA THR A 321 10.69 4.82 17.07
C THR A 321 10.65 6.26 16.53
N LEU A 322 11.77 6.78 16.05
CA LEU A 322 11.80 8.11 15.42
C LEU A 322 10.90 8.16 14.17
N GLN A 323 10.90 7.09 13.37
CA GLN A 323 10.04 6.99 12.17
C GLN A 323 8.55 6.92 12.54
N ALA A 324 8.18 6.19 13.59
CA ALA A 324 6.80 6.06 14.06
C ALA A 324 6.17 7.40 14.48
N GLY A 325 6.98 8.39 14.82
CA GLY A 325 6.51 9.74 15.16
C GLY A 325 6.05 10.60 13.98
N TYR A 326 6.10 10.12 12.75
CA TYR A 326 5.62 10.84 11.56
C TYR A 326 4.19 10.42 11.25
N THR A 327 3.20 11.02 11.88
CA THR A 327 1.80 10.56 11.91
C THR A 327 0.81 11.51 11.23
N HIS A 328 1.21 12.71 10.86
CA HIS A 328 0.32 13.67 10.22
C HIS A 328 0.17 13.41 8.72
N PHE A 329 -0.98 12.88 8.31
CA PHE A 329 -1.27 12.49 6.93
C PHE A 329 -2.33 13.42 6.31
N HIS A 330 -1.90 14.51 5.69
CA HIS A 330 -2.76 15.59 5.21
C HIS A 330 -3.84 15.22 4.18
N TYR A 331 -3.64 14.12 3.42
CA TYR A 331 -4.59 13.67 2.40
C TYR A 331 -5.50 12.53 2.87
N LEU A 332 -4.99 11.67 3.73
CA LEU A 332 -5.70 10.49 4.19
C LEU A 332 -6.76 10.86 5.23
N ARG A 333 -7.80 10.03 5.38
CA ARG A 333 -8.79 10.19 6.45
C ARG A 333 -8.10 10.12 7.82
N ASP A 334 -8.67 10.79 8.81
CA ASP A 334 -8.13 10.90 10.18
C ASP A 334 -7.87 9.53 10.83
N ILE A 335 -8.66 8.52 10.49
CA ILE A 335 -8.48 7.15 10.99
C ILE A 335 -7.07 6.59 10.75
N TRP A 336 -6.38 7.00 9.70
CA TRP A 336 -5.00 6.60 9.45
C TRP A 336 -4.03 7.16 10.51
N GLN A 337 -4.21 8.42 10.89
CA GLN A 337 -3.42 9.05 11.94
C GLN A 337 -3.73 8.40 13.30
N GLU A 338 -5.01 8.26 13.63
CA GLU A 338 -5.48 7.65 14.89
C GLU A 338 -4.92 6.23 15.09
N THR A 339 -4.97 5.39 14.04
CA THR A 339 -4.44 4.02 14.09
C THR A 339 -2.92 4.02 14.24
N THR A 340 -2.22 4.87 13.46
CA THR A 340 -0.76 4.94 13.51
C THR A 340 -0.25 5.42 14.86
N GLU A 341 -0.89 6.42 15.47
CA GLU A 341 -0.53 6.93 16.80
C GLU A 341 -0.80 5.92 17.90
N LYS A 342 -1.94 5.24 17.83
CA LYS A 342 -2.33 4.23 18.81
C LYS A 342 -1.43 3.00 18.81
N GLU A 343 -1.08 2.50 17.61
CA GLU A 343 -0.31 1.26 17.47
C GLU A 343 1.20 1.51 17.50
N ALA A 344 1.69 2.66 17.02
CA ALA A 344 3.11 3.03 16.96
C ALA A 344 4.01 1.87 16.50
N LEU A 345 3.57 1.13 15.44
CA LEU A 345 4.19 -0.11 15.00
C LEU A 345 5.66 0.09 14.60
N ILE A 346 6.52 -0.78 15.11
CA ILE A 346 7.94 -0.83 14.75
C ILE A 346 8.27 -2.27 14.36
N GLY A 347 8.91 -2.44 13.20
CA GLY A 347 9.46 -3.70 12.75
C GLY A 347 10.98 -3.62 12.67
N VAL A 348 11.65 -4.53 13.37
CA VAL A 348 13.09 -4.72 13.31
C VAL A 348 13.34 -6.10 12.73
N SER A 349 13.91 -6.16 11.50
CA SER A 349 14.23 -7.41 10.83
C SER A 349 15.73 -7.63 10.74
N MET A 350 16.13 -8.83 10.37
CA MET A 350 17.53 -9.20 10.19
C MET A 350 17.82 -9.50 8.72
N THR A 351 18.94 -8.98 8.22
CA THR A 351 19.49 -9.34 6.92
C THR A 351 20.86 -10.02 7.08
N GLY A 352 21.12 -11.06 6.27
CA GLY A 352 22.37 -11.81 6.34
C GLY A 352 22.36 -13.02 7.28
N ILE A 353 21.20 -13.52 7.67
CA ILE A 353 21.04 -14.74 8.52
C ILE A 353 21.75 -15.94 7.88
N GLY A 354 21.70 -16.08 6.56
CA GLY A 354 22.36 -17.15 5.81
C GLY A 354 23.89 -17.21 5.94
N SER A 355 24.53 -16.17 6.52
CA SER A 355 25.95 -16.22 6.87
C SER A 355 26.25 -17.21 8.02
N GLY A 356 25.21 -17.58 8.78
CA GLY A 356 25.32 -18.46 9.96
C GLY A 356 25.86 -17.79 11.23
N ARG A 357 26.40 -16.57 11.15
CA ARG A 357 27.04 -15.93 12.30
C ARG A 357 26.10 -15.64 13.46
N VAL A 358 24.87 -15.26 13.16
CA VAL A 358 23.88 -14.91 14.17
C VAL A 358 23.32 -16.12 14.95
N LEU A 359 23.45 -17.33 14.40
CA LEU A 359 22.85 -18.54 14.96
C LEU A 359 23.45 -18.96 16.33
N GLY A 360 24.60 -18.42 16.71
CA GLY A 360 25.27 -18.68 17.99
C GLY A 360 24.92 -17.68 19.10
N TYR A 361 24.06 -16.69 18.82
CA TYR A 361 23.74 -15.62 19.75
C TYR A 361 22.31 -15.72 20.28
N ASP A 362 22.08 -15.11 21.45
CA ASP A 362 20.78 -15.07 22.10
C ASP A 362 19.91 -13.96 21.51
N MET A 363 18.79 -14.35 20.87
CA MET A 363 17.83 -13.43 20.29
C MET A 363 16.88 -12.82 21.32
N GLU A 364 16.67 -13.47 22.47
CA GLU A 364 15.81 -12.96 23.54
C GLU A 364 16.52 -11.85 24.33
N GLU A 365 17.85 -11.92 24.42
CA GLU A 365 18.65 -10.86 25.03
C GLU A 365 18.70 -9.59 24.18
N ALA A 366 18.71 -9.74 22.85
CA ALA A 366 18.84 -8.64 21.93
C ALA A 366 17.49 -7.90 21.70
#